data_b3a4dcbdc9d2fd8800f1255d456ccee4
#
_entry.id   b3a4dcbdc9d2fd8800f1255d456ccee4
#
_cell.length_a   1.000
_cell.length_b   1.000
_cell.length_c   1.000
_cell.angle_alpha   90.00
_cell.angle_beta   90.00
_cell.angle_gamma   90.00
#
_symmetry.space_group_name_H-M   'P 1'
#
loop_
_entity.id
_entity.type
_entity.pdbx_description
1 polymer ?
#
loop_
_entity_poly.entity_id
_entity_poly.type
_entity_poly.pdbx_seq_one_letter_code
_entity_poly.pdbx_strand_id
1 'polypeptide(L)'
;MKRILFLLWGLLVFCQVEAQNRKIAFEKSTLQETLNKASSVGKLVFVDCYTEYCGPCKTMDALVFTLDSVADFFNSTFVNVKLDMLSEDGKQYADKYKIGAYPSFL
;
A
#
# COMPACT_ATOMS: atom_id res chain seq x y z
N MET A 1 55.04 -5.45 -4.43
CA MET A 1 54.10 -6.34 -3.75
C MET A 1 53.03 -5.63 -2.96
N LYS A 2 53.29 -4.47 -2.40
CA LYS A 2 52.23 -3.69 -1.68
C LYS A 2 51.14 -3.10 -2.57
N ARG A 3 51.38 -2.96 -3.88
CA ARG A 3 50.39 -2.39 -4.83
C ARG A 3 49.30 -3.37 -5.26
N ILE A 4 49.49 -4.67 -5.10
CA ILE A 4 48.49 -5.70 -5.47
C ILE A 4 47.44 -5.87 -4.38
N LEU A 5 47.79 -5.63 -3.12
CA LEU A 5 46.86 -5.67 -1.98
C LEU A 5 45.83 -4.54 -2.00
N PHE A 6 46.17 -3.37 -2.58
CA PHE A 6 45.23 -2.26 -2.73
C PHE A 6 44.21 -2.47 -3.87
N LEU A 7 44.59 -3.25 -4.89
CA LEU A 7 43.69 -3.56 -6.01
C LEU A 7 42.64 -4.62 -5.65
N LEU A 8 42.95 -5.48 -4.69
CA LEU A 8 41.98 -6.48 -4.19
C LEU A 8 40.95 -5.88 -3.20
N TRP A 9 41.23 -4.75 -2.59
CA TRP A 9 40.34 -4.08 -1.67
C TRP A 9 39.29 -3.23 -2.40
N GLY A 10 39.56 -2.83 -3.63
CA GLY A 10 38.64 -2.06 -4.48
C GLY A 10 37.52 -2.88 -5.11
N LEU A 11 37.53 -4.20 -5.00
CA LEU A 11 36.57 -5.11 -5.63
C LEU A 11 35.50 -5.66 -4.67
N LEU A 12 35.56 -5.29 -3.41
CA LEU A 12 34.46 -5.50 -2.45
C LEU A 12 33.52 -4.28 -2.47
N VAL A 13 33.06 -3.91 -3.65
CA VAL A 13 31.80 -3.18 -3.75
C VAL A 13 30.74 -4.19 -3.32
N PHE A 14 30.46 -4.21 -2.02
CA PHE A 14 29.26 -4.82 -1.50
C PHE A 14 28.09 -4.16 -2.24
N CYS A 15 27.53 -4.89 -3.19
CA CYS A 15 26.17 -4.65 -3.61
C CYS A 15 25.32 -4.85 -2.35
N GLN A 16 25.12 -3.79 -1.59
CA GLN A 16 24.13 -3.79 -0.53
C GLN A 16 22.80 -3.85 -1.26
N VAL A 17 22.30 -5.06 -1.44
CA VAL A 17 20.90 -5.27 -1.77
C VAL A 17 20.18 -4.87 -0.49
N GLU A 18 19.83 -3.59 -0.40
CA GLU A 18 18.90 -3.15 0.61
C GLU A 18 17.62 -3.93 0.37
N ALA A 19 17.21 -4.72 1.36
CA ALA A 19 15.90 -5.35 1.38
C ALA A 19 14.89 -4.20 1.33
N GLN A 20 14.27 -3.97 0.17
CA GLN A 20 13.33 -2.87 -0.05
C GLN A 20 12.01 -3.28 0.57
N ASN A 21 11.75 -2.81 1.78
CA ASN A 21 10.48 -2.96 2.46
C ASN A 21 9.49 -1.91 1.93
N ARG A 22 8.93 -2.17 0.74
CA ARG A 22 7.86 -1.33 0.18
C ARG A 22 6.51 -1.84 0.66
N LYS A 23 5.57 -0.94 0.85
CA LYS A 23 4.18 -1.24 1.19
C LYS A 23 3.26 -0.32 0.41
N ILE A 24 1.99 -0.70 0.32
CA ILE A 24 0.99 0.18 -0.28
C ILE A 24 0.90 1.47 0.56
N ALA A 25 1.04 2.60 -0.12
CA ALA A 25 0.89 3.91 0.49
C ALA A 25 -0.60 4.30 0.50
N PHE A 26 -1.24 4.19 1.65
CA PHE A 26 -2.62 4.61 1.83
C PHE A 26 -2.70 6.09 2.19
N GLU A 27 -3.59 6.81 1.52
CA GLU A 27 -3.86 8.21 1.80
C GLU A 27 -4.44 8.38 3.21
N LYS A 28 -3.99 9.43 3.90
CA LYS A 28 -4.49 9.78 5.25
C LYS A 28 -5.60 10.85 5.18
N SER A 29 -6.27 10.93 4.06
CA SER A 29 -7.34 11.87 3.80
C SER A 29 -8.70 11.17 3.77
N THR A 30 -9.77 11.95 3.69
CA THR A 30 -11.11 11.40 3.50
C THR A 30 -11.23 10.73 2.14
N LEU A 31 -12.24 9.89 1.97
CA LEU A 31 -12.50 9.27 0.68
C LEU A 31 -12.79 10.33 -0.40
N GLN A 32 -13.54 11.37 -0.07
CA GLN A 32 -13.84 12.43 -1.03
C GLN A 32 -12.59 13.19 -1.47
N GLU A 33 -11.70 13.52 -0.55
CA GLU A 33 -10.41 14.16 -0.86
C GLU A 33 -9.54 13.24 -1.72
N THR A 34 -9.54 11.94 -1.44
CA THR A 34 -8.83 10.93 -2.22
C THR A 34 -9.38 10.84 -3.65
N LEU A 35 -10.70 10.83 -3.81
CA LEU A 35 -11.34 10.84 -5.12
C LEU A 35 -10.99 12.10 -5.92
N ASN A 36 -10.96 13.25 -5.28
CA ASN A 36 -10.57 14.51 -5.91
C ASN A 36 -9.11 14.48 -6.38
N LYS A 37 -8.22 13.97 -5.54
CA LYS A 37 -6.80 13.79 -5.88
C LYS A 37 -6.62 12.84 -7.07
N ALA A 38 -7.27 11.69 -7.04
CA ALA A 38 -7.20 10.70 -8.10
C ALA A 38 -7.69 11.27 -9.44
N SER A 39 -8.79 12.00 -9.43
CA SER A 39 -9.31 12.68 -10.60
C SER A 39 -8.30 13.68 -11.20
N SER A 40 -7.62 14.44 -10.35
CA SER A 40 -6.63 15.43 -10.79
C SER A 40 -5.38 14.81 -11.43
N VAL A 41 -5.02 13.58 -11.07
CA VAL A 41 -3.85 12.86 -11.61
C VAL A 41 -4.22 11.77 -12.61
N GLY A 42 -5.51 11.60 -12.93
CA GLY A 42 -6.00 10.64 -13.90
C GLY A 42 -5.87 9.18 -13.46
N LYS A 43 -5.97 8.90 -12.16
CA LYS A 43 -5.90 7.54 -11.60
C LYS A 43 -7.25 7.10 -11.03
N LEU A 44 -7.45 5.79 -10.97
CA LEU A 44 -8.54 5.20 -10.21
C LEU A 44 -8.18 5.12 -8.72
N VAL A 45 -9.20 5.03 -7.89
CA VAL A 45 -9.03 4.85 -6.44
C VAL A 45 -9.22 3.38 -6.10
N PHE A 46 -8.30 2.82 -5.34
CA PHE A 46 -8.47 1.54 -4.67
C PHE A 46 -8.92 1.81 -3.23
N VAL A 47 -10.06 1.26 -2.85
CA VAL A 47 -10.63 1.42 -1.50
C VAL A 47 -10.55 0.10 -0.76
N ASP A 48 -9.82 0.09 0.34
CA ASP A 48 -9.77 -1.03 1.27
C ASP A 48 -10.79 -0.80 2.40
N CYS A 49 -11.90 -1.52 2.32
CA CYS A 49 -12.99 -1.44 3.29
C CYS A 49 -12.68 -2.41 4.45
N TYR A 50 -12.39 -1.88 5.61
CA TYR A 50 -11.94 -2.64 6.77
C TYR A 50 -12.71 -2.27 8.04
N THR A 51 -12.52 -3.07 9.09
CA THR A 51 -12.88 -2.72 10.47
C THR A 51 -11.70 -3.01 11.40
N GLU A 52 -11.68 -2.39 12.57
CA GLU A 52 -10.65 -2.62 13.59
C GLU A 52 -10.64 -4.06 14.12
N TYR A 53 -11.78 -4.73 14.03
CA TYR A 53 -11.98 -6.09 14.55
C TYR A 53 -11.87 -7.17 13.49
N CYS A 54 -11.47 -6.82 12.29
CA CYS A 54 -11.35 -7.72 11.16
C CYS A 54 -9.99 -8.43 11.15
N GLY A 55 -9.95 -9.69 11.53
CA GLY A 55 -8.72 -10.51 11.48
C GLY A 55 -8.13 -10.64 10.07
N PRO A 56 -8.91 -11.03 9.06
CA PRO A 56 -8.44 -11.10 7.66
C PRO A 56 -7.92 -9.77 7.13
N CYS A 57 -8.48 -8.64 7.52
CA CYS A 57 -7.99 -7.31 7.13
C CYS A 57 -6.56 -7.07 7.64
N LYS A 58 -6.31 -7.44 8.91
CA LYS A 58 -4.98 -7.34 9.52
C LYS A 58 -3.97 -8.26 8.84
N THR A 59 -4.40 -9.45 8.44
CA THR A 59 -3.56 -10.39 7.69
C THR A 59 -3.17 -9.83 6.32
N MET A 60 -4.10 -9.24 5.59
CA MET A 60 -3.82 -8.58 4.32
C MET A 60 -2.82 -7.43 4.50
N ASP A 61 -3.01 -6.59 5.52
CA ASP A 61 -2.11 -5.48 5.81
C ASP A 61 -0.68 -5.95 6.12
N ALA A 62 -0.54 -7.03 6.88
CA ALA A 62 0.75 -7.52 7.34
C ALA A 62 1.49 -8.36 6.29
N LEU A 63 0.78 -9.19 5.51
CA LEU A 63 1.39 -10.24 4.68
C LEU A 63 1.27 -10.00 3.17
N VAL A 64 0.32 -9.18 2.73
CA VAL A 64 0.08 -8.95 1.30
C VAL A 64 0.43 -7.53 0.89
N PHE A 65 -0.09 -6.53 1.58
CA PHE A 65 0.12 -5.12 1.24
C PHE A 65 1.54 -4.61 1.54
N THR A 66 2.35 -5.43 2.17
CA THR A 66 3.77 -5.20 2.44
C THR A 66 4.70 -5.95 1.48
N LEU A 67 4.15 -6.67 0.51
CA LEU A 67 4.95 -7.29 -0.55
C LEU A 67 5.36 -6.22 -1.58
N ASP A 68 6.64 -6.20 -1.93
CA ASP A 68 7.18 -5.19 -2.84
C ASP A 68 6.47 -5.17 -4.19
N SER A 69 6.20 -6.32 -4.77
CA SER A 69 5.50 -6.44 -6.06
C SER A 69 4.06 -5.90 -6.00
N VAL A 70 3.36 -6.17 -4.91
CA VAL A 70 2.01 -5.66 -4.68
C VAL A 70 2.05 -4.14 -4.47
N ALA A 71 2.94 -3.66 -3.62
CA ALA A 71 3.11 -2.25 -3.35
C ALA A 71 3.46 -1.46 -4.63
N ASP A 72 4.39 -1.96 -5.44
CA ASP A 72 4.79 -1.31 -6.68
C ASP A 72 3.62 -1.20 -7.66
N PHE A 73 2.85 -2.26 -7.83
CA PHE A 73 1.68 -2.25 -8.70
C PHE A 73 0.60 -1.28 -8.22
N PHE A 74 0.21 -1.37 -6.96
CA PHE A 74 -0.85 -0.54 -6.40
C PHE A 74 -0.46 0.94 -6.32
N ASN A 75 0.76 1.23 -5.90
CA ASN A 75 1.23 2.62 -5.77
C ASN A 75 1.38 3.31 -7.14
N SER A 76 1.75 2.57 -8.19
CA SER A 76 1.86 3.14 -9.53
C SER A 76 0.53 3.24 -10.27
N THR A 77 -0.44 2.39 -9.94
CA THR A 77 -1.69 2.23 -10.69
C THR A 77 -2.84 3.01 -10.08
N PHE A 78 -2.92 3.04 -8.74
CA PHE A 78 -4.06 3.61 -8.01
C PHE A 78 -3.63 4.70 -7.04
N VAL A 79 -4.58 5.54 -6.67
CA VAL A 79 -4.55 6.26 -5.39
C VAL A 79 -5.26 5.37 -4.38
N ASN A 80 -4.57 5.00 -3.31
CA ASN A 80 -5.04 3.98 -2.36
C ASN A 80 -5.57 4.65 -1.09
N VAL A 81 -6.71 4.19 -0.60
CA VAL A 81 -7.30 4.69 0.64
C VAL A 81 -7.92 3.54 1.43
N LYS A 82 -7.78 3.62 2.74
CA LYS A 82 -8.51 2.76 3.68
C LYS A 82 -9.77 3.44 4.14
N LEU A 83 -10.87 2.70 4.15
CA LEU A 83 -12.16 3.19 4.64
C LEU A 83 -12.58 2.34 5.84
N ASP A 84 -12.65 2.98 7.02
CA ASP A 84 -13.18 2.36 8.22
C ASP A 84 -14.70 2.22 8.08
N MET A 85 -15.16 0.98 8.00
CA MET A 85 -16.58 0.67 7.74
C MET A 85 -17.48 0.89 8.96
N LEU A 86 -16.90 1.15 10.12
CA LEU A 86 -17.64 1.59 11.31
C LEU A 86 -17.78 3.11 11.41
N SER A 87 -17.08 3.85 10.55
CA SER A 87 -17.24 5.30 10.43
C SER A 87 -18.55 5.67 9.73
N GLU A 88 -18.95 6.93 9.87
CA GLU A 88 -20.13 7.46 9.18
C GLU A 88 -20.05 7.29 7.67
N ASP A 89 -18.90 7.67 7.08
CA ASP A 89 -18.63 7.49 5.65
C ASP A 89 -18.66 6.02 5.25
N GLY A 90 -18.08 5.16 6.07
CA GLY A 90 -18.05 3.71 5.82
C GLY A 90 -19.45 3.10 5.79
N LYS A 91 -20.34 3.52 6.70
CA LYS A 91 -21.73 3.06 6.74
C LYS A 91 -22.51 3.48 5.50
N GLN A 92 -22.33 4.71 5.03
CA GLN A 92 -22.95 5.20 3.79
C GLN A 92 -22.45 4.39 2.57
N TYR A 93 -21.17 4.09 2.50
CA TYR A 93 -20.59 3.28 1.44
C TYR A 93 -21.06 1.83 1.47
N ALA A 94 -21.20 1.24 2.67
CA ALA A 94 -21.74 -0.10 2.84
C ALA A 94 -23.14 -0.22 2.25
N ASP A 95 -23.99 0.77 2.50
CA ASP A 95 -25.35 0.82 1.95
C ASP A 95 -25.34 1.00 0.42
N LYS A 96 -24.51 1.92 -0.08
CA LYS A 96 -24.43 2.25 -1.50
C LYS A 96 -23.92 1.07 -2.34
N TYR A 97 -22.89 0.37 -1.88
CA TYR A 97 -22.21 -0.70 -2.63
C TYR A 97 -22.56 -2.11 -2.13
N LYS A 98 -23.53 -2.22 -1.20
CA LYS A 98 -24.00 -3.51 -0.64
C LYS A 98 -22.87 -4.33 -0.02
N ILE A 99 -22.00 -3.68 0.76
CA ILE A 99 -20.87 -4.31 1.42
C ILE A 99 -21.34 -4.93 2.73
N GLY A 100 -21.25 -6.27 2.83
CA GLY A 100 -21.68 -7.04 4.01
C GLY A 100 -20.59 -7.87 4.66
N ALA A 101 -19.36 -7.83 4.16
CA ALA A 101 -18.23 -8.61 4.68
C ALA A 101 -16.93 -7.83 4.57
N TYR A 102 -15.94 -8.17 5.40
CA TYR A 102 -14.64 -7.50 5.43
C TYR A 102 -13.49 -8.52 5.43
N PRO A 103 -12.37 -8.23 4.74
CA PRO A 103 -12.15 -7.06 3.90
C PRO A 103 -13.00 -7.08 2.62
N SER A 104 -13.37 -5.92 2.12
CA SER A 104 -13.93 -5.75 0.77
C SER A 104 -13.12 -4.69 0.03
N PHE A 105 -12.88 -4.93 -1.25
CA PHE A 105 -12.09 -4.04 -2.08
C PHE A 105 -12.95 -3.48 -3.22
N LEU A 106 -12.85 -2.17 -3.41
CA LEU A 106 -13.56 -1.44 -4.46
C LEU A 106 -12.59 -0.71 -5.39
#